data_d5842e1a037fcd0ab61cd49b2d36c01f
#
_entry.id   d5842e1a037fcd0ab61cd49b2d36c01f
#
_cell.length_a   1.000
_cell.length_b   1.000
_cell.length_c   1.000
_cell.angle_alpha   90.00
_cell.angle_beta   90.00
_cell.angle_gamma   90.00
#
_symmetry.space_group_name_H-M   'P 1'
#
loop_
_entity.id
_entity.type
_entity.pdbx_description
1 polymer ?
#
loop_
_entity_poly.entity_id
_entity_poly.type
_entity_poly.pdbx_seq_one_letter_code
_entity_poly.pdbx_strand_id
1 'polypeptide(L)'
;MPAGADVAISSPVSVDPVGATLGEGPVWVADEATLWFVDIKARRLHSFRPDDGVARSWAAPSQPGWILPVSGGGMLVGLQNGLHLFDPKTGGFELVHETEVHLPGNRLNDAMVDRHGTLWFGSMDDAEETPSGRLYRFRDGQLHDTGVAPVVITNGPSLAPDGRTLYHTCLLYTSDAADE
;
A
#
# COMPACT_ATOMS: atom_id res chain seq x y z
N MET A 1 7.71 -33.54 -10.61
CA MET A 1 7.37 -32.59 -9.54
C MET A 1 8.31 -32.91 -8.40
N PRO A 2 9.24 -32.05 -8.00
CA PRO A 2 9.98 -32.26 -6.77
C PRO A 2 8.99 -32.19 -5.60
N ALA A 3 9.11 -33.15 -4.67
CA ALA A 3 8.33 -33.17 -3.43
C ALA A 3 8.53 -31.84 -2.69
N GLY A 4 7.42 -31.19 -2.34
CA GLY A 4 7.47 -29.94 -1.58
C GLY A 4 8.22 -30.17 -0.28
N ALA A 5 9.20 -29.33 -0.01
CA ALA A 5 9.84 -29.28 1.29
C ALA A 5 8.74 -28.94 2.33
N ASP A 6 8.58 -29.75 3.37
CA ASP A 6 7.72 -29.44 4.49
C ASP A 6 8.18 -28.10 5.10
N VAL A 7 7.37 -27.06 4.93
CA VAL A 7 7.60 -25.77 5.56
C VAL A 7 7.22 -25.92 7.05
N ALA A 8 8.22 -25.89 7.92
CA ALA A 8 7.96 -25.86 9.35
C ALA A 8 7.25 -24.56 9.73
N ILE A 9 6.01 -24.66 10.18
CA ILE A 9 5.22 -23.52 10.65
C ILE A 9 5.43 -23.39 12.15
N SER A 10 6.07 -22.29 12.58
CA SER A 10 6.16 -21.92 14.00
C SER A 10 5.02 -20.97 14.40
N SER A 11 4.72 -20.90 15.67
CA SER A 11 3.81 -19.86 16.17
C SER A 11 4.38 -18.47 15.91
N PRO A 12 3.56 -17.48 15.48
CA PRO A 12 4.03 -16.13 15.29
C PRO A 12 4.53 -15.51 16.60
N VAL A 13 5.62 -14.76 16.52
CA VAL A 13 6.22 -14.04 17.66
C VAL A 13 6.24 -12.57 17.31
N SER A 14 5.76 -11.72 18.23
CA SER A 14 5.87 -10.26 18.07
C SER A 14 7.33 -9.85 18.17
N VAL A 15 7.84 -9.20 17.13
CA VAL A 15 9.26 -8.76 17.06
C VAL A 15 9.42 -7.26 17.31
N ASP A 16 8.36 -6.48 17.14
CA ASP A 16 8.36 -5.02 17.38
C ASP A 16 7.02 -4.58 17.96
N PRO A 17 6.97 -4.13 19.21
CA PRO A 17 5.75 -3.70 19.87
C PRO A 17 5.40 -2.23 19.53
N VAL A 18 5.31 -1.88 18.26
CA VAL A 18 4.96 -0.50 17.80
C VAL A 18 3.60 -0.06 18.30
N GLY A 19 2.69 -1.02 18.54
CA GLY A 19 1.31 -0.74 18.93
C GLY A 19 0.54 0.04 17.86
N ALA A 20 0.69 -0.33 16.60
CA ALA A 20 0.02 0.33 15.48
C ALA A 20 -1.50 0.32 15.64
N THR A 21 -2.14 1.44 15.35
CA THR A 21 -3.61 1.56 15.35
C THR A 21 -4.22 0.85 14.14
N LEU A 22 -3.60 1.01 12.97
CA LEU A 22 -3.94 0.29 11.74
C LEU A 22 -2.66 0.07 10.94
N GLY A 23 -1.93 -1.01 11.29
CA GLY A 23 -0.69 -1.41 10.63
C GLY A 23 -1.00 -2.09 9.31
N GLU A 24 -0.46 -1.57 8.19
CA GLU A 24 -0.75 -2.03 6.83
C GLU A 24 0.45 -1.94 5.90
N GLY A 25 0.31 -2.55 4.71
CA GLY A 25 1.25 -2.45 3.60
C GLY A 25 2.68 -2.87 3.95
N PRO A 26 2.93 -4.05 4.58
CA PRO A 26 4.29 -4.46 4.90
C PRO A 26 5.07 -4.78 3.62
N VAL A 27 6.27 -4.21 3.50
CA VAL A 27 7.19 -4.47 2.39
C VAL A 27 8.59 -4.74 2.90
N TRP A 28 9.19 -5.84 2.43
CA TRP A 28 10.57 -6.20 2.73
C TRP A 28 11.52 -5.64 1.69
N VAL A 29 12.46 -4.80 2.12
CA VAL A 29 13.53 -4.27 1.28
C VAL A 29 14.78 -5.11 1.53
N ALA A 30 15.03 -6.07 0.63
CA ALA A 30 16.06 -7.10 0.83
C ALA A 30 17.47 -6.51 0.93
N ASP A 31 17.82 -5.53 0.09
CA ASP A 31 19.15 -4.90 0.07
C ASP A 31 19.46 -4.14 1.36
N GLU A 32 18.45 -3.73 2.09
CA GLU A 32 18.55 -3.02 3.38
C GLU A 32 18.29 -3.95 4.58
N ALA A 33 17.88 -5.21 4.35
CA ALA A 33 17.39 -6.14 5.35
C ALA A 33 16.36 -5.49 6.30
N THR A 34 15.44 -4.71 5.72
CA THR A 34 14.51 -3.86 6.48
C THR A 34 13.07 -4.11 6.06
N LEU A 35 12.20 -4.31 7.03
CA LEU A 35 10.75 -4.31 6.87
C LEU A 35 10.24 -2.87 6.99
N TRP A 36 9.48 -2.42 6.00
CA TRP A 36 8.75 -1.16 6.05
C TRP A 36 7.25 -1.42 6.13
N PHE A 37 6.51 -0.57 6.82
CA PHE A 37 5.05 -0.62 6.89
C PHE A 37 4.49 0.75 7.30
N VAL A 38 3.18 0.91 7.20
CA VAL A 38 2.47 2.13 7.58
C VAL A 38 1.57 1.90 8.79
N ASP A 39 1.32 2.93 9.58
CA ASP A 39 0.17 3.03 10.47
C ASP A 39 -0.74 4.12 9.93
N ILE A 40 -1.81 3.70 9.27
CA ILE A 40 -2.71 4.58 8.53
C ILE A 40 -3.35 5.59 9.48
N LYS A 41 -3.95 5.12 10.55
CA LYS A 41 -4.73 5.97 11.48
C LYS A 41 -3.84 6.81 12.41
N ALA A 42 -2.67 6.32 12.78
CA ALA A 42 -1.69 7.12 13.54
C ALA A 42 -0.86 8.06 12.64
N ARG A 43 -1.02 7.99 11.32
CA ARG A 43 -0.26 8.78 10.33
C ARG A 43 1.24 8.64 10.50
N ARG A 44 1.72 7.39 10.45
CA ARG A 44 3.14 7.09 10.63
C ARG A 44 3.65 6.13 9.59
N LEU A 45 4.93 6.28 9.25
CA LEU A 45 5.71 5.29 8.56
C LEU A 45 6.62 4.61 9.57
N HIS A 46 6.83 3.31 9.41
CA HIS A 46 7.68 2.51 10.27
C HIS A 46 8.70 1.73 9.45
N SER A 47 9.89 1.55 10.01
CA SER A 47 10.85 0.56 9.54
C SER A 47 11.35 -0.28 10.71
N PHE A 48 11.59 -1.56 10.44
CA PHE A 48 12.14 -2.49 11.41
C PHE A 48 13.22 -3.34 10.76
N ARG A 49 14.35 -3.46 11.43
CA ARG A 49 15.48 -4.27 11.00
C ARG A 49 15.68 -5.43 11.99
N PRO A 50 15.36 -6.67 11.59
CA PRO A 50 15.38 -7.82 12.48
C PRO A 50 16.76 -8.14 13.07
N ASP A 51 17.83 -7.94 12.30
CA ASP A 51 19.19 -8.35 12.67
C ASP A 51 19.73 -7.63 13.91
N ASP A 52 19.36 -6.36 14.11
CA ASP A 52 19.80 -5.54 15.24
C ASP A 52 18.64 -5.03 16.11
N GLY A 53 17.41 -5.39 15.76
CA GLY A 53 16.21 -4.98 16.47
C GLY A 53 15.90 -3.47 16.35
N VAL A 54 16.53 -2.76 15.42
CA VAL A 54 16.34 -1.32 15.28
C VAL A 54 15.01 -1.01 14.61
N ALA A 55 14.14 -0.34 15.36
CA ALA A 55 12.89 0.24 14.87
C ALA A 55 13.01 1.76 14.71
N ARG A 56 12.43 2.30 13.66
CA ARG A 56 12.32 3.75 13.42
C ARG A 56 10.90 4.11 13.01
N SER A 57 10.53 5.37 13.28
CA SER A 57 9.18 5.84 12.99
C SER A 57 9.20 7.32 12.61
N TRP A 58 8.42 7.68 11.57
CA TRP A 58 8.30 9.06 11.07
C TRP A 58 6.84 9.46 11.03
N ALA A 59 6.54 10.71 11.35
CA ALA A 59 5.21 11.26 11.16
C ALA A 59 4.96 11.51 9.67
N ALA A 60 3.80 11.09 9.17
CA ALA A 60 3.32 11.42 7.83
C ALA A 60 2.38 12.63 7.87
N PRO A 61 2.37 13.50 6.85
CA PRO A 61 1.53 14.69 6.81
C PRO A 61 0.04 14.40 6.75
N SER A 62 -0.34 13.22 6.21
CA SER A 62 -1.71 12.71 6.20
C SER A 62 -1.69 11.18 6.32
N GLN A 63 -2.84 10.50 6.20
CA GLN A 63 -2.94 9.06 6.29
C GLN A 63 -2.14 8.38 5.17
N PRO A 64 -1.10 7.56 5.48
CA PRO A 64 -0.40 6.76 4.47
C PRO A 64 -1.17 5.45 4.24
N GLY A 65 -1.54 5.14 3.01
CA GLY A 65 -2.17 3.87 2.66
C GLY A 65 -1.16 2.74 2.46
N TRP A 66 0.01 3.08 1.92
CA TRP A 66 1.07 2.13 1.57
C TRP A 66 2.43 2.83 1.43
N ILE A 67 3.49 2.02 1.42
CA ILE A 67 4.87 2.46 1.23
C ILE A 67 5.62 1.45 0.35
N LEU A 68 6.39 1.93 -0.63
CA LEU A 68 7.11 1.09 -1.60
C LEU A 68 8.52 1.64 -1.87
N PRO A 69 9.54 0.78 -2.03
CA PRO A 69 10.90 1.25 -2.31
C PRO A 69 11.02 1.84 -3.73
N VAL A 70 11.88 2.85 -3.87
CA VAL A 70 12.19 3.49 -5.16
C VAL A 70 13.62 3.18 -5.57
N SER A 71 13.82 2.84 -6.85
CA SER A 71 15.16 2.68 -7.42
C SER A 71 15.98 3.96 -7.25
N GLY A 72 17.19 3.83 -6.67
CA GLY A 72 18.04 4.99 -6.38
C GLY A 72 17.90 5.53 -4.95
N GLY A 73 17.02 4.98 -4.17
CA GLY A 73 16.84 5.30 -2.73
C GLY A 73 15.57 6.09 -2.43
N GLY A 74 15.19 6.10 -1.15
CA GLY A 74 13.92 6.67 -0.69
C GLY A 74 12.73 5.73 -0.88
N MET A 75 11.56 6.20 -0.50
CA MET A 75 10.32 5.43 -0.56
C MET A 75 9.24 6.24 -1.28
N LEU A 76 8.42 5.58 -2.08
CA LEU A 76 7.17 6.14 -2.59
C LEU A 76 6.06 5.80 -1.60
N VAL A 77 5.29 6.80 -1.23
CA VAL A 77 4.20 6.69 -0.24
C VAL A 77 2.90 7.20 -0.85
N GLY A 78 1.86 6.41 -0.74
CA GLY A 78 0.51 6.83 -1.06
C GLY A 78 -0.11 7.54 0.14
N LEU A 79 -0.20 8.86 0.08
CA LEU A 79 -0.88 9.67 1.09
C LEU A 79 -2.32 10.00 0.65
N GLN A 80 -3.11 10.57 1.56
CA GLN A 80 -4.51 10.91 1.30
C GLN A 80 -4.70 11.81 0.06
N ASN A 81 -3.74 12.70 -0.22
CA ASN A 81 -3.82 13.66 -1.32
C ASN A 81 -2.99 13.27 -2.56
N GLY A 82 -2.36 12.10 -2.56
CA GLY A 82 -1.59 11.64 -3.72
C GLY A 82 -0.29 10.90 -3.41
N LEU A 83 0.56 10.83 -4.42
CA LEU A 83 1.84 10.12 -4.40
C LEU A 83 2.95 11.04 -3.91
N HIS A 84 3.76 10.59 -2.96
CA HIS A 84 4.86 11.37 -2.40
C HIS A 84 6.15 10.55 -2.35
N LEU A 85 7.27 11.18 -2.68
CA LEU A 85 8.58 10.65 -2.32
C LEU A 85 8.87 11.00 -0.85
N PHE A 86 9.32 9.99 -0.11
CA PHE A 86 9.76 10.12 1.27
C PHE A 86 11.26 9.83 1.36
N ASP A 87 11.99 10.74 1.97
CA ASP A 87 13.41 10.54 2.31
C ASP A 87 13.55 10.16 3.79
N PRO A 88 13.92 8.92 4.11
CA PRO A 88 14.08 8.47 5.50
C PRO A 88 15.23 9.15 6.25
N LYS A 89 16.17 9.79 5.54
CA LYS A 89 17.31 10.48 6.16
C LYS A 89 16.90 11.85 6.72
N THR A 90 16.06 12.55 5.99
CA THR A 90 15.59 13.89 6.37
C THR A 90 14.21 13.87 7.01
N GLY A 91 13.42 12.81 6.78
CA GLY A 91 12.01 12.73 7.14
C GLY A 91 11.11 13.58 6.24
N GLY A 92 11.64 14.09 5.12
CA GLY A 92 10.93 14.95 4.18
C GLY A 92 10.02 14.19 3.23
N PHE A 93 8.94 14.86 2.83
CA PHE A 93 7.99 14.39 1.81
C PHE A 93 7.95 15.37 0.65
N GLU A 94 8.06 14.87 -0.57
CA GLU A 94 7.93 15.64 -1.80
C GLU A 94 6.77 15.11 -2.62
N LEU A 95 5.83 15.98 -3.01
CA LEU A 95 4.68 15.61 -3.84
C LEU A 95 5.14 15.24 -5.25
N VAL A 96 4.79 14.03 -5.69
CA VAL A 96 5.04 13.52 -7.05
C VAL A 96 3.83 13.74 -7.93
N HIS A 97 2.63 13.42 -7.42
CA HIS A 97 1.39 13.53 -8.19
C HIS A 97 0.19 13.66 -7.27
N GLU A 98 -0.64 14.65 -7.50
CA GLU A 98 -1.93 14.80 -6.82
C GLU A 98 -2.92 13.72 -7.28
N THR A 99 -3.71 13.17 -6.36
CA THR A 99 -4.73 12.17 -6.67
C THR A 99 -6.00 12.51 -5.90
N GLU A 100 -7.14 12.54 -6.61
CA GLU A 100 -8.47 12.73 -6.02
C GLU A 100 -8.65 14.00 -5.17
N VAL A 101 -7.98 15.10 -5.50
CA VAL A 101 -8.12 16.37 -4.76
C VAL A 101 -9.57 16.88 -4.67
N HIS A 102 -10.43 16.41 -5.56
CA HIS A 102 -11.87 16.71 -5.57
C HIS A 102 -12.70 15.78 -4.67
N LEU A 103 -12.08 14.76 -4.09
CA LEU A 103 -12.69 13.78 -3.16
C LEU A 103 -11.98 13.81 -1.80
N PRO A 104 -12.13 14.88 -1.00
CA PRO A 104 -11.38 15.05 0.26
C PRO A 104 -11.72 14.01 1.33
N GLY A 105 -12.82 13.27 1.18
CA GLY A 105 -13.19 12.14 2.04
C GLY A 105 -12.44 10.85 1.70
N ASN A 106 -11.79 10.79 0.53
CA ASN A 106 -11.06 9.61 0.12
C ASN A 106 -9.61 9.62 0.66
N ARG A 107 -9.02 8.43 0.69
CA ARG A 107 -7.59 8.19 0.89
C ARG A 107 -7.11 7.08 -0.03
N LEU A 108 -5.81 7.00 -0.27
CA LEU A 108 -5.21 5.83 -0.90
C LEU A 108 -5.19 4.66 0.11
N ASN A 109 -5.33 3.41 -0.38
CA ASN A 109 -5.44 2.25 0.51
C ASN A 109 -4.36 1.19 0.28
N ASP A 110 -4.28 0.58 -0.88
CA ASP A 110 -3.34 -0.50 -1.15
C ASP A 110 -2.70 -0.36 -2.52
N ALA A 111 -1.50 -0.92 -2.72
CA ALA A 111 -0.74 -0.78 -3.95
C ALA A 111 0.19 -1.96 -4.22
N MET A 112 0.52 -2.11 -5.51
CA MET A 112 1.59 -2.98 -5.99
C MET A 112 2.36 -2.34 -7.13
N VAL A 113 3.59 -2.77 -7.35
CA VAL A 113 4.37 -2.45 -8.56
C VAL A 113 4.52 -3.71 -9.40
N ASP A 114 4.23 -3.61 -10.69
CA ASP A 114 4.43 -4.73 -11.61
C ASP A 114 5.90 -4.85 -12.06
N ARG A 115 6.21 -5.94 -12.75
CA ARG A 115 7.56 -6.23 -13.28
C ARG A 115 8.08 -5.20 -14.31
N HIS A 116 7.22 -4.33 -14.79
CA HIS A 116 7.55 -3.26 -15.74
C HIS A 116 7.70 -1.90 -15.06
N GLY A 117 7.57 -1.84 -13.73
CA GLY A 117 7.65 -0.61 -12.96
C GLY A 117 6.38 0.22 -12.98
N THR A 118 5.24 -0.33 -13.41
CA THR A 118 3.94 0.34 -13.30
C THR A 118 3.42 0.17 -11.88
N LEU A 119 3.11 1.26 -11.22
CA LEU A 119 2.41 1.28 -9.95
C LEU A 119 0.90 1.14 -10.19
N TRP A 120 0.29 0.19 -9.51
CA TRP A 120 -1.15 -0.01 -9.44
C TRP A 120 -1.59 0.26 -8.00
N PHE A 121 -2.59 1.09 -7.80
CA PHE A 121 -3.05 1.41 -6.46
C PHE A 121 -4.54 1.77 -6.45
N GLY A 122 -5.15 1.61 -5.31
CA GLY A 122 -6.54 1.94 -5.10
C GLY A 122 -6.73 3.07 -4.11
N SER A 123 -7.88 3.75 -4.23
CA SER A 123 -8.41 4.67 -3.24
C SER A 123 -9.66 4.11 -2.58
N MET A 124 -10.11 4.74 -1.50
CA MET A 124 -11.32 4.36 -0.80
C MET A 124 -11.94 5.58 -0.10
N ASP A 125 -13.22 5.50 0.22
CA ASP A 125 -13.85 6.39 1.18
C ASP A 125 -13.35 6.08 2.60
N ASP A 126 -12.74 7.05 3.28
CA ASP A 126 -12.20 6.83 4.65
C ASP A 126 -13.30 6.61 5.69
N ALA A 127 -14.55 7.03 5.40
CA ALA A 127 -15.73 6.74 6.21
C ALA A 127 -16.31 5.34 5.96
N GLU A 128 -15.91 4.67 4.88
CA GLU A 128 -16.36 3.33 4.49
C GLU A 128 -17.86 3.24 4.16
N GLU A 129 -18.45 4.33 3.67
CA GLU A 129 -19.88 4.46 3.40
C GLU A 129 -20.20 4.56 1.90
N THR A 130 -19.35 5.28 1.16
CA THR A 130 -19.63 5.66 -0.23
C THR A 130 -18.75 4.90 -1.21
N PRO A 131 -19.28 4.32 -2.32
CA PRO A 131 -18.48 3.69 -3.35
C PRO A 131 -17.80 4.73 -4.25
N SER A 132 -16.85 5.46 -3.69
CA SER A 132 -16.06 6.50 -4.37
C SER A 132 -14.62 6.08 -4.68
N GLY A 133 -14.17 4.96 -4.12
CA GLY A 133 -12.83 4.43 -4.33
C GLY A 133 -12.63 3.93 -5.76
N ARG A 134 -11.45 4.17 -6.31
CA ARG A 134 -11.08 3.85 -7.70
C ARG A 134 -9.77 3.10 -7.75
N LEU A 135 -9.55 2.40 -8.87
CA LEU A 135 -8.29 1.73 -9.18
C LEU A 135 -7.52 2.54 -10.23
N TYR A 136 -6.27 2.83 -9.94
CA TYR A 136 -5.37 3.62 -10.76
C TYR A 136 -4.15 2.84 -11.21
N ARG A 137 -3.55 3.27 -12.31
CA ARG A 137 -2.19 2.94 -12.68
C ARG A 137 -1.38 4.22 -12.87
N PHE A 138 -0.13 4.20 -12.41
CA PHE A 138 0.80 5.32 -12.57
C PHE A 138 2.10 4.82 -13.19
N ARG A 139 2.53 5.48 -14.26
CA ARG A 139 3.77 5.16 -14.97
C ARG A 139 4.26 6.39 -15.73
N ASP A 140 5.59 6.57 -15.75
CA ASP A 140 6.24 7.64 -16.50
C ASP A 140 5.65 9.04 -16.21
N GLY A 141 5.32 9.30 -14.94
CA GLY A 141 4.72 10.55 -14.49
C GLY A 141 3.23 10.73 -14.84
N GLN A 142 2.58 9.71 -15.40
CA GLN A 142 1.18 9.78 -15.82
C GLN A 142 0.28 8.90 -14.98
N LEU A 143 -0.79 9.49 -14.45
CA LEU A 143 -1.85 8.80 -13.72
C LEU A 143 -3.01 8.49 -14.68
N HIS A 144 -3.49 7.26 -14.64
CA HIS A 144 -4.67 6.81 -15.38
C HIS A 144 -5.66 6.13 -14.45
N ASP A 145 -6.91 6.56 -14.48
CA ASP A 145 -8.03 5.78 -13.96
C ASP A 145 -8.25 4.55 -14.85
N THR A 146 -8.38 3.38 -14.26
CA THR A 146 -8.56 2.13 -15.04
C THR A 146 -9.94 1.97 -15.63
N GLY A 147 -10.92 2.77 -15.16
CA GLY A 147 -12.32 2.67 -15.58
C GLY A 147 -13.08 1.50 -14.91
N VAL A 148 -12.48 0.81 -13.96
CA VAL A 148 -13.19 -0.16 -13.12
C VAL A 148 -14.26 0.58 -12.29
N ALA A 149 -15.43 -0.05 -12.11
CA ALA A 149 -16.52 0.53 -11.34
C ALA A 149 -16.03 0.93 -9.92
N PRO A 150 -16.46 2.09 -9.41
CA PRO A 150 -16.07 2.53 -8.08
C PRO A 150 -16.53 1.55 -7.01
N VAL A 151 -15.74 1.41 -5.96
CA VAL A 151 -16.00 0.55 -4.79
C VAL A 151 -15.84 1.33 -3.50
N VAL A 152 -16.35 0.81 -2.39
CA VAL A 152 -16.19 1.47 -1.09
C VAL A 152 -14.72 1.38 -0.65
N ILE A 153 -14.16 0.19 -0.63
CA ILE A 153 -12.77 -0.07 -0.20
C ILE A 153 -12.06 -0.87 -1.28
N THR A 154 -11.09 -0.26 -1.96
CA THR A 154 -10.16 -1.00 -2.82
C THR A 154 -9.13 -1.73 -1.96
N ASN A 155 -8.79 -2.95 -2.33
CA ASN A 155 -7.75 -3.69 -1.62
C ASN A 155 -7.04 -4.68 -2.56
N GLY A 156 -5.77 -4.95 -2.27
CA GLY A 156 -4.97 -6.00 -2.85
C GLY A 156 -4.87 -5.99 -4.38
N PRO A 157 -4.54 -4.91 -5.10
CA PRO A 157 -4.25 -5.08 -6.51
C PRO A 157 -3.10 -6.06 -6.68
N SER A 158 -3.34 -7.12 -7.46
CA SER A 158 -2.34 -8.15 -7.72
C SER A 158 -2.42 -8.63 -9.17
N LEU A 159 -1.28 -8.87 -9.79
CA LEU A 159 -1.22 -9.39 -11.15
C LEU A 159 -0.96 -10.89 -11.16
N ALA A 160 -1.63 -11.58 -12.07
CA ALA A 160 -1.27 -12.96 -12.40
C ALA A 160 0.19 -13.04 -12.86
N PRO A 161 0.86 -14.19 -12.70
CA PRO A 161 2.26 -14.34 -13.11
C PRO A 161 2.54 -14.02 -14.59
N ASP A 162 1.55 -14.19 -15.45
CA ASP A 162 1.64 -13.84 -16.88
C ASP A 162 1.51 -12.34 -17.16
N GLY A 163 1.11 -11.53 -16.15
CA GLY A 163 0.94 -10.09 -16.23
C GLY A 163 -0.25 -9.62 -17.06
N ARG A 164 -1.22 -10.52 -17.36
CA ARG A 164 -2.39 -10.21 -18.21
C ARG A 164 -3.67 -10.02 -17.43
N THR A 165 -3.75 -10.57 -16.23
CA THR A 165 -4.94 -10.49 -15.38
C THR A 165 -4.59 -9.74 -14.11
N LEU A 166 -5.34 -8.67 -13.83
CA LEU A 166 -5.29 -7.94 -12.58
C LEU A 166 -6.43 -8.43 -11.69
N TYR A 167 -6.09 -8.81 -10.46
CA TYR A 167 -7.05 -9.11 -9.41
C TYR A 167 -7.19 -7.88 -8.51
N HIS A 168 -8.43 -7.51 -8.25
CA HIS A 168 -8.77 -6.38 -7.41
C HIS A 168 -9.92 -6.79 -6.48
N THR A 169 -9.82 -6.42 -5.21
CA THR A 169 -10.80 -6.80 -4.19
C THR A 169 -11.50 -5.55 -3.66
N CYS A 170 -12.80 -5.66 -3.44
CA CYS A 170 -13.57 -4.76 -2.59
C CYS A 170 -13.87 -5.45 -1.27
N LEU A 171 -13.55 -4.81 -0.13
CA LEU A 171 -13.81 -5.41 1.18
C LEU A 171 -15.27 -5.28 1.64
N LEU A 172 -15.99 -4.28 1.13
CA LEU A 172 -17.41 -4.10 1.42
C LEU A 172 -18.23 -4.24 0.14
N TYR A 173 -18.84 -5.40 -0.05
CA TYR A 173 -19.87 -5.61 -1.07
C TYR A 173 -21.24 -5.31 -0.47
N THR A 174 -21.99 -4.44 -1.13
CA THR A 174 -23.39 -4.14 -0.75
C THR A 174 -24.41 -4.95 -1.53
N SER A 175 -23.99 -5.82 -2.43
CA SER A 175 -24.88 -6.74 -3.16
C SER A 175 -24.73 -8.15 -2.63
N ASP A 176 -25.86 -8.74 -2.23
CA ASP A 176 -25.97 -10.17 -1.96
C ASP A 176 -25.74 -10.91 -3.29
N ALA A 177 -24.63 -11.61 -3.42
CA ALA A 177 -24.31 -12.43 -4.60
C ALA A 177 -25.11 -13.74 -4.65
N ALA A 178 -26.19 -13.84 -3.88
CA ALA A 178 -27.00 -15.03 -3.72
C ALA A 178 -28.27 -15.07 -4.59
N ASP A 179 -28.53 -14.06 -5.42
CA ASP A 179 -29.78 -13.91 -6.20
C ASP A 179 -29.55 -13.97 -7.74
N GLU A 180 -28.52 -14.68 -8.23
CA GLU A 180 -28.43 -15.03 -9.66
C GLU A 180 -28.34 -16.55 -9.87
#